data_22098e1ca17699a8e566a7e35852690f
#
_entry.id   22098e1ca17699a8e566a7e35852690f
#
_cell.length_a   1.000
_cell.length_b   1.000
_cell.length_c   1.000
_cell.angle_alpha   90.00
_cell.angle_beta   90.00
_cell.angle_gamma   90.00
#
_symmetry.space_group_name_H-M   'P 1'
#
loop_
_entity.id
_entity.type
_entity.pdbx_description
1 polymer ?
#
loop_
_entity_poly.entity_id
_entity_poly.type
_entity_poly.pdbx_seq_one_letter_code
_entity_poly.pdbx_strand_id
1 'polypeptide(L)'
;MDESDLGAPSVAPTAPAWIAESQLLSRAYRLAASAHASQHRATDGAPFLDHVVEVATFLHDAGVDEELVTAGLLHDAVERGTLTEERLKREMGDPVTSLVLSLTEDSSIESFAERKAALREQVMVSGPQAITIFAADKLSDISGLRRGIDRFGDEIEKRMGTTVEGMASHYRESVEMIESSRPRSAFVPDLHAQLDELDRYAAARR
;
A
#
# COMPACT_ATOMS: atom_id res chain seq x y z
N MET A 1 -7.80 -27.65 -35.46
CA MET A 1 -7.09 -27.25 -34.24
C MET A 1 -6.62 -25.83 -34.53
N ASP A 2 -7.34 -24.89 -33.99
CA ASP A 2 -7.13 -23.44 -34.23
C ASP A 2 -6.23 -22.91 -33.11
N GLU A 3 -5.00 -22.53 -33.47
CA GLU A 3 -3.99 -21.97 -32.57
C GLU A 3 -4.03 -20.43 -32.58
N SER A 4 -5.17 -19.82 -32.43
CA SER A 4 -5.33 -18.36 -32.52
C SER A 4 -5.86 -17.69 -31.26
N ASP A 5 -5.53 -18.20 -30.06
CA ASP A 5 -5.79 -17.46 -28.81
C ASP A 5 -4.50 -17.32 -27.96
N LEU A 6 -3.46 -16.80 -28.58
CA LEU A 6 -2.35 -16.22 -27.85
C LEU A 6 -2.80 -14.82 -27.41
N GLY A 7 -3.30 -14.77 -26.15
CA GLY A 7 -3.70 -13.53 -25.52
C GLY A 7 -2.68 -12.41 -25.77
N ALA A 8 -3.16 -11.27 -26.23
CA ALA A 8 -2.35 -10.08 -26.44
C ALA A 8 -1.52 -9.78 -25.19
N PRO A 9 -0.23 -9.41 -25.31
CA PRO A 9 0.58 -9.05 -24.16
C PRO A 9 -0.13 -7.93 -23.41
N SER A 10 -0.42 -8.18 -22.12
CA SER A 10 -0.91 -7.15 -21.20
C SER A 10 0.05 -5.96 -21.30
N VAL A 11 -0.44 -4.85 -21.84
CA VAL A 11 0.34 -3.61 -21.88
C VAL A 11 0.60 -3.26 -20.42
N ALA A 12 1.86 -3.31 -20.00
CA ALA A 12 2.25 -2.87 -18.67
C ALA A 12 1.72 -1.44 -18.46
N PRO A 13 1.08 -1.14 -17.32
CA PRO A 13 0.57 0.21 -17.09
C PRO A 13 1.70 1.22 -17.29
N THR A 14 1.39 2.28 -18.04
CA THR A 14 2.38 3.32 -18.34
C THR A 14 2.70 4.07 -17.04
N ALA A 15 3.98 4.11 -16.67
CA ALA A 15 4.42 4.86 -15.49
C ALA A 15 3.98 6.34 -15.58
N PRO A 16 3.56 6.97 -14.49
CA PRO A 16 3.36 8.42 -14.43
C PRO A 16 4.60 9.18 -14.95
N ALA A 17 4.39 10.31 -15.60
CA ALA A 17 5.47 11.07 -16.25
C ALA A 17 6.59 11.43 -15.28
N TRP A 18 6.24 11.84 -14.04
CA TRP A 18 7.20 12.21 -13.01
C TRP A 18 8.15 11.05 -12.59
N ILE A 19 7.69 9.79 -12.69
CA ILE A 19 8.55 8.62 -12.45
C ILE A 19 9.66 8.53 -13.54
N ALA A 20 9.31 8.86 -14.79
CA ALA A 20 10.25 8.78 -15.89
C ALA A 20 11.35 9.86 -15.84
N GLU A 21 11.14 10.94 -15.08
CA GLU A 21 12.11 12.03 -14.90
C GLU A 21 13.29 11.63 -13.99
N SER A 22 13.16 10.57 -13.20
CA SER A 22 14.20 10.06 -12.32
C SER A 22 14.64 8.64 -12.72
N GLN A 23 15.97 8.43 -12.73
CA GLN A 23 16.53 7.10 -12.95
C GLN A 23 16.25 6.15 -11.77
N LEU A 24 16.27 6.68 -10.52
CA LEU A 24 15.97 5.91 -9.31
C LEU A 24 14.52 5.46 -9.32
N LEU A 25 13.57 6.38 -9.51
CA LEU A 25 12.14 6.08 -9.55
C LEU A 25 11.78 5.14 -10.71
N SER A 26 12.38 5.37 -11.90
CA SER A 26 12.19 4.47 -13.05
C SER A 26 12.66 3.04 -12.78
N ARG A 27 13.75 2.87 -12.02
CA ARG A 27 14.26 1.55 -11.61
C ARG A 27 13.33 0.91 -10.59
N ALA A 28 12.92 1.66 -9.57
CA ALA A 28 11.99 1.20 -8.55
C ALA A 28 10.65 0.77 -9.16
N TYR A 29 10.10 1.56 -10.08
CA TYR A 29 8.87 1.22 -10.80
C TYR A 29 8.98 -0.11 -11.56
N ARG A 30 10.10 -0.35 -12.28
CA ARG A 30 10.31 -1.63 -12.98
C ARG A 30 10.39 -2.80 -12.01
N LEU A 31 11.01 -2.62 -10.84
CA LEU A 31 11.05 -3.66 -9.80
C LEU A 31 9.64 -3.91 -9.25
N ALA A 32 8.88 -2.86 -8.90
CA ALA A 32 7.51 -2.98 -8.44
C ALA A 32 6.60 -3.66 -9.49
N ALA A 33 6.70 -3.25 -10.76
CA ALA A 33 5.94 -3.86 -11.85
C ALA A 33 6.26 -5.36 -12.02
N SER A 34 7.53 -5.73 -11.86
CA SER A 34 7.94 -7.14 -11.90
C SER A 34 7.45 -7.91 -10.66
N ALA A 35 7.53 -7.29 -9.48
CA ALA A 35 7.12 -7.91 -8.21
C ALA A 35 5.61 -8.18 -8.16
N HIS A 36 4.81 -7.32 -8.74
CA HIS A 36 3.34 -7.34 -8.67
C HIS A 36 2.65 -7.72 -9.99
N ALA A 37 3.38 -8.25 -10.98
CA ALA A 37 2.91 -8.46 -12.36
C ALA A 37 1.58 -9.23 -12.50
N SER A 38 1.30 -10.17 -11.60
CA SER A 38 0.06 -10.97 -11.61
C SER A 38 -0.84 -10.77 -10.40
N GLN A 39 -0.51 -9.78 -9.56
CA GLN A 39 -1.23 -9.55 -8.32
C GLN A 39 -2.35 -8.51 -8.50
N HIS A 40 -3.47 -8.78 -7.83
CA HIS A 40 -4.63 -7.88 -7.78
C HIS A 40 -5.00 -7.63 -6.32
N ARG A 41 -5.52 -6.45 -6.04
CA ARG A 41 -6.05 -6.10 -4.72
C ARG A 41 -7.30 -6.91 -4.42
N ALA A 42 -7.39 -7.49 -3.23
CA ALA A 42 -8.59 -8.18 -2.77
C ALA A 42 -9.78 -7.21 -2.61
N THR A 43 -9.50 -5.95 -2.29
CA THR A 43 -10.51 -4.92 -2.04
C THR A 43 -11.26 -4.52 -3.32
N ASP A 44 -10.62 -3.82 -4.25
CA ASP A 44 -11.28 -3.27 -5.45
C ASP A 44 -11.03 -4.09 -6.74
N GLY A 45 -10.14 -5.09 -6.68
CA GLY A 45 -9.79 -5.95 -7.82
C GLY A 45 -8.86 -5.29 -8.84
N ALA A 46 -8.33 -4.10 -8.54
CA ALA A 46 -7.35 -3.42 -9.39
C ALA A 46 -6.00 -4.16 -9.39
N PRO A 47 -5.16 -3.97 -10.43
CA PRO A 47 -3.78 -4.44 -10.39
C PRO A 47 -3.06 -3.92 -9.15
N PHE A 48 -2.25 -4.78 -8.51
CA PHE A 48 -1.56 -4.36 -7.28
C PHE A 48 -0.54 -3.24 -7.53
N LEU A 49 0.01 -3.18 -8.74
CA LEU A 49 0.89 -2.10 -9.16
C LEU A 49 0.23 -0.71 -9.04
N ASP A 50 -1.08 -0.62 -9.28
CA ASP A 50 -1.81 0.65 -9.15
C ASP A 50 -1.79 1.16 -7.71
N HIS A 51 -1.84 0.25 -6.71
CA HIS A 51 -1.73 0.60 -5.30
C HIS A 51 -0.37 1.24 -4.96
N VAL A 52 0.73 0.57 -5.31
CA VAL A 52 2.06 1.10 -4.95
C VAL A 52 2.39 2.39 -5.72
N VAL A 53 1.83 2.57 -6.93
CA VAL A 53 1.92 3.82 -7.68
C VAL A 53 1.06 4.91 -7.03
N GLU A 54 -0.15 4.59 -6.53
CA GLU A 54 -1.01 5.52 -5.80
C GLU A 54 -0.31 6.01 -4.51
N VAL A 55 0.29 5.11 -3.73
CA VAL A 55 1.09 5.44 -2.53
C VAL A 55 2.26 6.37 -2.88
N ALA A 56 3.02 6.03 -3.92
CA ALA A 56 4.15 6.84 -4.37
C ALA A 56 3.69 8.21 -4.90
N THR A 57 2.51 8.30 -5.52
CA THR A 57 1.94 9.57 -5.99
C THR A 57 1.58 10.46 -4.81
N PHE A 58 0.94 9.94 -3.76
CA PHE A 58 0.67 10.71 -2.55
C PHE A 58 1.94 11.27 -1.92
N LEU A 59 3.00 10.45 -1.84
CA LEU A 59 4.30 10.88 -1.32
C LEU A 59 4.95 11.95 -2.20
N HIS A 60 4.95 11.77 -3.52
CA HIS A 60 5.48 12.73 -4.49
C HIS A 60 4.76 14.08 -4.38
N ASP A 61 3.43 14.07 -4.36
CA ASP A 61 2.59 15.29 -4.27
C ASP A 61 2.75 16.01 -2.92
N ALA A 62 3.06 15.25 -1.85
CA ALA A 62 3.42 15.81 -0.55
C ALA A 62 4.84 16.43 -0.52
N GLY A 63 5.61 16.31 -1.60
CA GLY A 63 6.94 16.91 -1.74
C GLY A 63 8.00 16.28 -0.83
N VAL A 64 7.86 14.99 -0.50
CA VAL A 64 8.89 14.27 0.27
C VAL A 64 10.08 13.88 -0.59
N ASP A 65 11.18 13.51 0.06
CA ASP A 65 12.41 13.12 -0.62
C ASP A 65 12.20 11.91 -1.55
N GLU A 66 12.94 11.87 -2.65
CA GLU A 66 12.86 10.82 -3.67
C GLU A 66 13.11 9.42 -3.10
N GLU A 67 13.92 9.29 -2.06
CA GLU A 67 14.13 8.04 -1.34
C GLU A 67 12.84 7.50 -0.70
N LEU A 68 12.02 8.37 -0.11
CA LEU A 68 10.74 7.99 0.48
C LEU A 68 9.73 7.59 -0.60
N VAL A 69 9.69 8.32 -1.70
CA VAL A 69 8.85 7.97 -2.87
C VAL A 69 9.26 6.60 -3.43
N THR A 70 10.58 6.35 -3.52
CA THR A 70 11.14 5.06 -3.95
C THR A 70 10.73 3.92 -3.02
N ALA A 71 10.82 4.14 -1.70
CA ALA A 71 10.38 3.16 -0.71
C ALA A 71 8.86 2.92 -0.78
N GLY A 72 8.07 3.97 -1.05
CA GLY A 72 6.63 3.86 -1.29
C GLY A 72 6.27 2.99 -2.50
N LEU A 73 7.03 3.09 -3.61
CA LEU A 73 6.86 2.19 -4.77
C LEU A 73 7.16 0.71 -4.45
N LEU A 74 7.98 0.44 -3.44
CA LEU A 74 8.51 -0.89 -3.17
C LEU A 74 8.06 -1.47 -1.83
N HIS A 75 7.25 -0.75 -1.03
CA HIS A 75 6.94 -1.10 0.36
C HIS A 75 6.38 -2.51 0.53
N ASP A 76 5.58 -2.99 -0.41
CA ASP A 76 4.96 -4.32 -0.40
C ASP A 76 5.74 -5.40 -1.18
N ALA A 77 6.82 -5.03 -1.88
CA ALA A 77 7.50 -5.93 -2.80
C ALA A 77 8.21 -7.10 -2.10
N VAL A 78 8.66 -6.90 -0.86
CA VAL A 78 9.28 -7.96 -0.02
C VAL A 78 8.21 -8.78 0.69
N GLU A 79 7.21 -8.15 1.31
CA GLU A 79 6.14 -8.82 2.05
C GLU A 79 5.39 -9.83 1.19
N ARG A 80 5.15 -9.51 -0.07
CA ARG A 80 4.44 -10.40 -0.99
C ARG A 80 5.32 -11.49 -1.62
N GLY A 81 6.58 -11.61 -1.17
CA GLY A 81 7.46 -12.74 -1.46
C GLY A 81 8.04 -12.79 -2.88
N THR A 82 7.93 -11.71 -3.64
CA THR A 82 8.42 -11.64 -5.03
C THR A 82 9.76 -10.94 -5.18
N LEU A 83 10.17 -10.16 -4.18
CA LEU A 83 11.47 -9.50 -4.11
C LEU A 83 12.16 -9.87 -2.79
N THR A 84 13.41 -10.36 -2.87
CA THR A 84 14.17 -10.64 -1.64
C THR A 84 14.85 -9.39 -1.11
N GLU A 85 15.10 -9.35 0.21
CA GLU A 85 15.85 -8.27 0.85
C GLU A 85 17.21 -8.03 0.19
N GLU A 86 17.96 -9.10 -0.11
CA GLU A 86 19.28 -9.01 -0.74
C GLU A 86 19.21 -8.38 -2.13
N ARG A 87 18.16 -8.69 -2.89
CA ARG A 87 17.94 -8.07 -4.21
C ARG A 87 17.55 -6.61 -4.05
N LEU A 88 16.65 -6.30 -3.14
CA LEU A 88 16.24 -4.92 -2.85
C LEU A 88 17.45 -4.07 -2.46
N LYS A 89 18.28 -4.57 -1.53
CA LYS A 89 19.50 -3.89 -1.07
C LYS A 89 20.51 -3.65 -2.20
N ARG A 90 20.70 -4.64 -3.06
CA ARG A 90 21.60 -4.51 -4.20
C ARG A 90 21.12 -3.49 -5.22
N GLU A 91 19.81 -3.39 -5.45
CA GLU A 91 19.20 -2.53 -6.48
C GLU A 91 18.97 -1.10 -5.98
N MET A 92 18.63 -0.93 -4.69
CA MET A 92 18.15 0.34 -4.12
C MET A 92 19.04 0.89 -3.00
N GLY A 93 19.94 0.08 -2.44
CA GLY A 93 20.80 0.46 -1.31
C GLY A 93 20.12 0.32 0.06
N ASP A 94 20.92 0.50 1.10
CA ASP A 94 20.50 0.32 2.50
C ASP A 94 19.37 1.27 2.95
N PRO A 95 19.38 2.58 2.62
CA PRO A 95 18.34 3.49 3.11
C PRO A 95 16.93 3.07 2.66
N VAL A 96 16.72 2.84 1.36
CA VAL A 96 15.43 2.40 0.81
C VAL A 96 15.04 1.03 1.37
N THR A 97 16.00 0.10 1.48
CA THR A 97 15.74 -1.23 2.02
C THR A 97 15.26 -1.17 3.46
N SER A 98 15.92 -0.37 4.31
CA SER A 98 15.51 -0.20 5.71
C SER A 98 14.10 0.36 5.83
N LEU A 99 13.72 1.32 4.98
CA LEU A 99 12.36 1.86 4.95
C LEU A 99 11.33 0.81 4.52
N VAL A 100 11.61 0.04 3.48
CA VAL A 100 10.71 -1.05 3.02
C VAL A 100 10.53 -2.09 4.12
N LEU A 101 11.62 -2.56 4.74
CA LEU A 101 11.55 -3.56 5.81
C LEU A 101 10.81 -3.04 7.04
N SER A 102 10.85 -1.73 7.32
CA SER A 102 10.09 -1.14 8.43
C SER A 102 8.56 -1.20 8.22
N LEU A 103 8.10 -1.45 7.00
CA LEU A 103 6.69 -1.59 6.64
C LEU A 103 6.30 -3.06 6.35
N THR A 104 7.25 -3.99 6.37
CA THR A 104 7.03 -5.42 6.10
C THR A 104 6.48 -6.13 7.34
N GLU A 105 5.32 -6.79 7.22
CA GLU A 105 4.70 -7.54 8.32
C GLU A 105 5.49 -8.80 8.69
N ASP A 106 5.47 -9.16 9.96
CA ASP A 106 5.95 -10.46 10.42
C ASP A 106 4.90 -11.56 10.13
N SER A 107 5.10 -12.30 9.06
CA SER A 107 4.20 -13.38 8.63
C SER A 107 4.15 -14.57 9.61
N SER A 108 5.03 -14.63 10.61
CA SER A 108 4.97 -15.66 11.66
C SER A 108 3.86 -15.42 12.68
N ILE A 109 3.33 -14.19 12.74
CA ILE A 109 2.18 -13.82 13.60
C ILE A 109 0.89 -14.20 12.88
N GLU A 110 0.24 -15.28 13.32
CA GLU A 110 -0.98 -15.81 12.67
C GLU A 110 -2.19 -14.89 12.84
N SER A 111 -2.37 -14.31 14.04
CA SER A 111 -3.50 -13.42 14.33
C SER A 111 -3.41 -12.13 13.52
N PHE A 112 -4.45 -11.84 12.72
CA PHE A 112 -4.53 -10.60 11.93
C PHE A 112 -4.38 -9.35 12.82
N ALA A 113 -5.12 -9.30 13.93
CA ALA A 113 -5.10 -8.14 14.82
C ALA A 113 -3.72 -7.94 15.47
N GLU A 114 -3.09 -9.02 15.94
CA GLU A 114 -1.75 -8.96 16.56
C GLU A 114 -0.70 -8.58 15.52
N ARG A 115 -0.75 -9.14 14.32
CA ARG A 115 0.19 -8.80 13.24
C ARG A 115 0.09 -7.34 12.84
N LYS A 116 -1.14 -6.79 12.73
CA LYS A 116 -1.34 -5.36 12.44
C LYS A 116 -0.90 -4.46 13.60
N ALA A 117 -1.07 -4.89 14.84
CA ALA A 117 -0.56 -4.16 16.01
C ALA A 117 0.97 -4.15 16.03
N ALA A 118 1.61 -5.29 15.78
CA ALA A 118 3.07 -5.39 15.69
C ALA A 118 3.65 -4.51 14.57
N LEU A 119 3.00 -4.47 13.40
CA LEU A 119 3.40 -3.58 12.31
C LEU A 119 3.33 -2.10 12.71
N ARG A 120 2.25 -1.67 13.38
CA ARG A 120 2.13 -0.28 13.86
C ARG A 120 3.25 0.09 14.84
N GLU A 121 3.59 -0.80 15.76
CA GLU A 121 4.71 -0.61 16.69
C GLU A 121 6.04 -0.52 15.95
N GLN A 122 6.29 -1.44 15.00
CA GLN A 122 7.48 -1.43 14.16
C GLN A 122 7.64 -0.11 13.39
N VAL A 123 6.57 0.36 12.75
CA VAL A 123 6.56 1.62 12.00
C VAL A 123 6.83 2.81 12.92
N MET A 124 6.20 2.84 14.10
CA MET A 124 6.39 3.91 15.08
C MET A 124 7.84 3.98 15.57
N VAL A 125 8.46 2.84 15.89
CA VAL A 125 9.86 2.76 16.35
C VAL A 125 10.83 3.10 15.22
N SER A 126 10.50 2.78 13.97
CA SER A 126 11.31 3.09 12.79
C SER A 126 11.37 4.59 12.45
N GLY A 127 10.46 5.38 13.01
CA GLY A 127 10.54 6.83 13.01
C GLY A 127 9.74 7.53 11.90
N PRO A 128 9.95 8.86 11.76
CA PRO A 128 9.04 9.71 11.00
C PRO A 128 8.93 9.39 9.51
N GLN A 129 9.98 8.87 8.89
CA GLN A 129 9.97 8.50 7.48
C GLN A 129 9.07 7.27 7.22
N ALA A 130 9.20 6.22 8.05
CA ALA A 130 8.33 5.04 8.00
C ALA A 130 6.86 5.41 8.23
N ILE A 131 6.57 6.26 9.24
CA ILE A 131 5.22 6.76 9.51
C ILE A 131 4.64 7.52 8.30
N THR A 132 5.45 8.29 7.59
CA THR A 132 5.00 9.04 6.41
C THR A 132 4.60 8.11 5.26
N ILE A 133 5.40 7.07 4.99
CA ILE A 133 5.06 6.07 3.97
C ILE A 133 3.82 5.26 4.40
N PHE A 134 3.76 4.85 5.67
CA PHE A 134 2.61 4.13 6.22
C PHE A 134 1.30 4.95 6.14
N ALA A 135 1.37 6.26 6.34
CA ALA A 135 0.20 7.12 6.20
C ALA A 135 -0.31 7.18 4.74
N ALA A 136 0.58 7.30 3.76
CA ALA A 136 0.24 7.25 2.34
C ALA A 136 -0.33 5.88 1.94
N ASP A 137 0.24 4.78 2.46
CA ASP A 137 -0.25 3.43 2.27
C ASP A 137 -1.67 3.27 2.82
N LYS A 138 -1.93 3.71 4.07
CA LYS A 138 -3.28 3.62 4.65
C LYS A 138 -4.30 4.46 3.89
N LEU A 139 -3.91 5.62 3.35
CA LEU A 139 -4.80 6.43 2.51
C LEU A 139 -5.22 5.67 1.24
N SER A 140 -4.29 5.01 0.56
CA SER A 140 -4.58 4.16 -0.60
C SER A 140 -5.41 2.92 -0.23
N ASP A 141 -5.11 2.30 0.90
CA ASP A 141 -5.84 1.12 1.39
C ASP A 141 -7.31 1.43 1.69
N ILE A 142 -7.59 2.50 2.44
CA ILE A 142 -8.96 2.92 2.77
C ILE A 142 -9.72 3.28 1.50
N SER A 143 -9.09 4.04 0.59
CA SER A 143 -9.67 4.40 -0.71
C SER A 143 -9.99 3.15 -1.55
N GLY A 144 -9.10 2.17 -1.56
CA GLY A 144 -9.32 0.90 -2.26
C GLY A 144 -10.45 0.08 -1.66
N LEU A 145 -10.56 0.03 -0.33
CA LEU A 145 -11.69 -0.64 0.33
C LEU A 145 -13.02 0.03 -0.02
N ARG A 146 -13.07 1.36 -0.02
CA ARG A 146 -14.27 2.12 -0.42
C ARG A 146 -14.68 1.83 -1.86
N ARG A 147 -13.72 1.91 -2.81
CA ARG A 147 -13.98 1.51 -4.21
C ARG A 147 -14.50 0.08 -4.31
N GLY A 148 -13.95 -0.83 -3.50
CA GLY A 148 -14.39 -2.22 -3.44
C GLY A 148 -15.82 -2.38 -2.91
N ILE A 149 -16.17 -1.66 -1.87
CA ILE A 149 -17.52 -1.59 -1.32
C ILE A 149 -18.53 -1.12 -2.38
N ASP A 150 -18.20 -0.02 -3.08
CA ASP A 150 -19.08 0.53 -4.12
C ASP A 150 -19.24 -0.45 -5.30
N ARG A 151 -18.19 -1.21 -5.61
CA ARG A 151 -18.19 -2.16 -6.74
C ARG A 151 -18.84 -3.49 -6.43
N PHE A 152 -18.60 -4.05 -5.25
CA PHE A 152 -18.95 -5.44 -4.90
C PHE A 152 -20.00 -5.55 -3.80
N GLY A 153 -20.35 -4.46 -3.12
CA GLY A 153 -21.33 -4.49 -2.04
C GLY A 153 -20.97 -5.52 -0.96
N ASP A 154 -21.92 -6.42 -0.64
CA ASP A 154 -21.76 -7.44 0.41
C ASP A 154 -20.72 -8.53 0.07
N GLU A 155 -20.38 -8.70 -1.21
CA GLU A 155 -19.37 -9.67 -1.62
C GLU A 155 -17.94 -9.26 -1.20
N ILE A 156 -17.73 -8.01 -0.77
CA ILE A 156 -16.41 -7.47 -0.42
C ILE A 156 -15.76 -8.27 0.73
N GLU A 157 -16.51 -8.61 1.76
CA GLU A 157 -16.00 -9.34 2.92
C GLU A 157 -15.52 -10.74 2.56
N LYS A 158 -16.26 -11.44 1.69
CA LYS A 158 -15.85 -12.74 1.17
C LYS A 158 -14.58 -12.67 0.36
N ARG A 159 -14.40 -11.59 -0.43
CA ARG A 159 -13.20 -11.37 -1.23
C ARG A 159 -11.97 -11.10 -0.37
N MET A 160 -12.13 -10.32 0.69
CA MET A 160 -11.04 -9.97 1.61
C MET A 160 -10.71 -11.09 2.61
N GLY A 161 -11.64 -12.01 2.86
CA GLY A 161 -11.51 -13.01 3.93
C GLY A 161 -11.60 -12.41 5.35
N THR A 162 -12.09 -11.17 5.46
CA THR A 162 -12.29 -10.45 6.73
C THR A 162 -13.47 -9.49 6.60
N THR A 163 -13.99 -9.00 7.75
CA THR A 163 -15.12 -8.08 7.76
C THR A 163 -14.68 -6.63 7.46
N VAL A 164 -15.59 -5.83 6.90
CA VAL A 164 -15.39 -4.38 6.74
C VAL A 164 -15.12 -3.73 8.09
N GLU A 165 -15.83 -4.14 9.15
CA GLU A 165 -15.62 -3.61 10.51
C GLU A 165 -14.23 -3.95 11.07
N GLY A 166 -13.71 -5.17 10.82
CA GLY A 166 -12.36 -5.57 11.22
C GLY A 166 -11.29 -4.71 10.54
N MET A 167 -11.47 -4.43 9.23
CA MET A 167 -10.58 -3.52 8.50
C MET A 167 -10.70 -2.09 8.99
N ALA A 168 -11.92 -1.59 9.22
CA ALA A 168 -12.15 -0.25 9.76
C ALA A 168 -11.50 -0.05 11.14
N SER A 169 -11.58 -1.06 12.04
CA SER A 169 -10.90 -1.02 13.33
C SER A 169 -9.39 -0.87 13.16
N HIS A 170 -8.77 -1.69 12.29
CA HIS A 170 -7.34 -1.57 12.00
C HIS A 170 -6.98 -0.18 11.46
N TYR A 171 -7.78 0.38 10.56
CA TYR A 171 -7.50 1.70 10.00
C TYR A 171 -7.65 2.82 11.04
N ARG A 172 -8.67 2.78 11.93
CA ARG A 172 -8.83 3.75 13.04
C ARG A 172 -7.59 3.75 13.94
N GLU A 173 -7.13 2.58 14.38
CA GLU A 173 -5.94 2.43 15.21
C GLU A 173 -4.68 2.93 14.49
N SER A 174 -4.60 2.73 13.17
CA SER A 174 -3.48 3.22 12.36
C SER A 174 -3.49 4.75 12.24
N VAL A 175 -4.65 5.35 11.99
CA VAL A 175 -4.80 6.81 11.89
C VAL A 175 -4.53 7.48 13.23
N GLU A 176 -5.02 6.91 14.35
CA GLU A 176 -4.72 7.40 15.69
C GLU A 176 -3.21 7.39 16.00
N MET A 177 -2.52 6.32 15.63
CA MET A 177 -1.05 6.23 15.74
C MET A 177 -0.35 7.28 14.89
N ILE A 178 -0.76 7.45 13.62
CA ILE A 178 -0.18 8.44 12.71
C ILE A 178 -0.38 9.86 13.26
N GLU A 179 -1.60 10.21 13.68
CA GLU A 179 -1.93 11.53 14.19
C GLU A 179 -1.18 11.84 15.49
N SER A 180 -1.12 10.91 16.44
CA SER A 180 -0.40 11.09 17.69
C SER A 180 1.11 11.26 17.48
N SER A 181 1.69 10.53 16.51
CA SER A 181 3.13 10.59 16.21
C SER A 181 3.50 11.73 15.26
N ARG A 182 2.62 12.11 14.35
CA ARG A 182 2.83 13.13 13.31
C ARG A 182 1.60 14.01 13.09
N PRO A 183 1.19 14.83 14.08
CA PRO A 183 -0.07 15.60 14.00
C PRO A 183 -0.11 16.65 12.87
N ARG A 184 1.05 16.96 12.27
CA ARG A 184 1.16 17.87 11.11
C ARG A 184 1.41 17.12 9.79
N SER A 185 1.19 15.81 9.74
CA SER A 185 1.26 15.08 8.48
C SER A 185 0.23 15.60 7.49
N ALA A 186 0.63 15.80 6.25
CA ALA A 186 -0.28 16.22 5.18
C ALA A 186 -1.41 15.22 4.92
N PHE A 187 -1.25 13.95 5.33
CA PHE A 187 -2.22 12.88 5.09
C PHE A 187 -3.32 12.79 6.15
N VAL A 188 -3.13 13.36 7.36
CA VAL A 188 -4.09 13.23 8.47
C VAL A 188 -5.49 13.72 8.10
N PRO A 189 -5.70 14.90 7.48
CA PRO A 189 -7.03 15.35 7.10
C PRO A 189 -7.76 14.39 6.14
N ASP A 190 -7.04 13.88 5.14
CA ASP A 190 -7.62 12.97 4.15
C ASP A 190 -7.89 11.59 4.74
N LEU A 191 -7.03 11.10 5.63
CA LEU A 191 -7.24 9.86 6.37
C LEU A 191 -8.52 9.92 7.21
N HIS A 192 -8.75 11.00 7.95
CA HIS A 192 -10.01 11.19 8.70
C HIS A 192 -11.23 11.25 7.77
N ALA A 193 -11.16 12.02 6.69
CA ALA A 193 -12.27 12.12 5.73
C ALA A 193 -12.63 10.75 5.13
N GLN A 194 -11.65 9.94 4.77
CA GLN A 194 -11.85 8.60 4.23
C GLN A 194 -12.41 7.62 5.28
N LEU A 195 -11.95 7.71 6.54
CA LEU A 195 -12.47 6.89 7.63
C LEU A 195 -13.93 7.22 7.97
N ASP A 196 -14.29 8.51 8.04
CA ASP A 196 -15.65 8.95 8.31
C ASP A 196 -16.64 8.39 7.28
N GLU A 197 -16.23 8.25 6.03
CA GLU A 197 -17.06 7.65 4.99
C GLU A 197 -17.18 6.13 5.17
N LEU A 198 -16.08 5.45 5.53
CA LEU A 198 -16.08 4.01 5.81
C LEU A 198 -16.96 3.70 7.04
N ASP A 199 -16.88 4.50 8.10
CA ASP A 199 -17.68 4.34 9.31
C ASP A 199 -19.19 4.56 9.05
N ARG A 200 -19.54 5.53 8.22
CA ARG A 200 -20.95 5.73 7.77
C ARG A 200 -21.47 4.52 7.03
N TYR A 201 -20.65 3.91 6.17
CA TYR A 201 -21.02 2.67 5.48
C TYR A 201 -21.22 1.50 6.45
N ALA A 202 -20.28 1.29 7.38
CA ALA A 202 -20.38 0.24 8.39
C ALA A 202 -21.61 0.42 9.31
N ALA A 203 -21.91 1.65 9.70
CA ALA A 203 -23.06 1.96 10.54
C ALA A 203 -24.42 1.72 9.85
N ALA A 204 -24.51 1.93 8.54
CA ALA A 204 -25.73 1.70 7.76
C ALA A 204 -26.11 0.21 7.61
N ARG A 205 -25.21 -0.72 8.03
CA ARG A 205 -25.39 -2.19 7.92
C ARG A 205 -25.57 -2.90 9.25
N ARG A 206 -25.61 -2.18 10.35
CA ARG A 206 -25.97 -2.67 11.69
C ARG A 206 -27.47 -2.57 11.92
#